data_fe2f30ddd556d960d0a83d4305da7621
#
_entry.id   fe2f30ddd556d960d0a83d4305da7621
#
_cell.length_a   1.000
_cell.length_b   1.000
_cell.length_c   1.000
_cell.angle_alpha   90.00
_cell.angle_beta   90.00
_cell.angle_gamma   90.00
#
_symmetry.space_group_name_H-M   'P 1'
#
loop_
_entity.id
_entity.type
_entity.pdbx_description
1 polymer ?
#
loop_
_entity_poly.entity_id
_entity_poly.type
_entity_poly.pdbx_seq_one_letter_code
_entity_poly.pdbx_strand_id
1 'polypeptide(L)'
;MTGAQLPAGVRAVVFDVGETLVDESRAWQEQARAAGTTPFTLMALIGAVISRGLDHREAWAVLGVAPPGSPPEIGRDDLYPDVLGCLCAAREAGLVVGVAGNQPRGAEAALVAAGVEVDFVAASATWGVAKPSLDFFRHVVEETGLGPHEILYVGDRIDNDVRPARAAGLRTAWLRRGPWAYLQQADRAQAGPDLELDDLGQLTAALRRAASTG
;
A
#
# COMPACT_ATOMS: atom_id res chain seq x y z
N MET A 1 20.30 13.49 -8.59
CA MET A 1 19.48 12.80 -7.56
C MET A 1 20.08 11.42 -7.39
N THR A 2 20.63 11.10 -6.23
CA THR A 2 21.11 9.76 -5.91
C THR A 2 19.92 8.81 -5.95
N GLY A 3 19.98 7.78 -6.81
CA GLY A 3 18.88 6.82 -6.95
C GLY A 3 18.57 6.11 -5.61
N ALA A 4 17.31 5.69 -5.41
CA ALA A 4 16.90 4.93 -4.24
C ALA A 4 17.84 3.73 -4.02
N GLN A 5 18.26 3.50 -2.78
CA GLN A 5 19.14 2.39 -2.41
C GLN A 5 18.45 1.54 -1.35
N LEU A 6 18.38 0.23 -1.57
CA LEU A 6 17.76 -0.68 -0.60
C LEU A 6 18.48 -0.60 0.75
N PRO A 7 17.77 -0.46 1.87
CA PRO A 7 18.39 -0.47 3.19
C PRO A 7 19.16 -1.78 3.43
N ALA A 8 20.32 -1.67 4.08
CA ALA A 8 21.15 -2.85 4.36
C ALA A 8 20.40 -3.87 5.24
N GLY A 9 20.56 -5.16 4.94
CA GLY A 9 19.97 -6.25 5.71
C GLY A 9 18.51 -6.56 5.39
N VAL A 10 17.89 -5.89 4.42
CA VAL A 10 16.53 -6.22 3.96
C VAL A 10 16.56 -7.58 3.27
N ARG A 11 15.64 -8.46 3.71
CA ARG A 11 15.44 -9.83 3.21
C ARG A 11 14.00 -10.10 2.78
N ALA A 12 13.06 -9.20 3.12
CA ALA A 12 11.69 -9.25 2.64
C ALA A 12 11.20 -7.88 2.20
N VAL A 13 10.31 -7.86 1.21
CA VAL A 13 9.54 -6.68 0.82
C VAL A 13 8.06 -7.03 0.89
N VAL A 14 7.31 -6.25 1.66
CA VAL A 14 5.86 -6.42 1.80
C VAL A 14 5.16 -5.15 1.33
N PHE A 15 4.20 -5.30 0.45
CA PHE A 15 3.48 -4.20 -0.18
C PHE A 15 2.09 -4.02 0.40
N ASP A 16 1.66 -2.79 0.61
CA ASP A 16 0.25 -2.45 0.69
C ASP A 16 -0.46 -2.68 -0.66
N VAL A 17 -1.77 -2.54 -0.70
CA VAL A 17 -2.61 -2.83 -1.89
C VAL A 17 -3.07 -1.56 -2.58
N GLY A 18 -3.98 -0.82 -1.94
CA GLY A 18 -4.60 0.37 -2.55
C GLY A 18 -3.57 1.48 -2.79
N GLU A 19 -3.61 2.11 -3.94
CA GLU A 19 -2.67 3.18 -4.33
C GLU A 19 -1.18 2.81 -4.17
N THR A 20 -0.91 1.52 -3.94
CA THR A 20 0.44 0.94 -3.94
C THR A 20 0.62 -0.03 -5.09
N LEU A 21 -0.17 -1.10 -5.15
CA LEU A 21 -0.22 -2.05 -6.25
C LEU A 21 -1.43 -1.80 -7.16
N VAL A 22 -2.54 -1.36 -6.61
CA VAL A 22 -3.84 -1.19 -7.27
C VAL A 22 -4.17 0.28 -7.42
N ASP A 23 -4.45 0.71 -8.64
CA ASP A 23 -5.11 1.98 -8.95
C ASP A 23 -6.59 1.87 -8.58
N GLU A 24 -6.99 2.53 -7.51
CA GLU A 24 -8.37 2.49 -7.00
C GLU A 24 -9.34 3.37 -7.79
N SER A 25 -8.90 4.02 -8.88
CA SER A 25 -9.73 4.96 -9.64
C SER A 25 -11.05 4.34 -10.10
N ARG A 26 -11.05 3.09 -10.60
CA ARG A 26 -12.27 2.39 -11.01
C ARG A 26 -13.18 2.12 -9.83
N ALA A 27 -12.64 1.68 -8.72
CA ALA A 27 -13.40 1.42 -7.50
C ALA A 27 -14.10 2.69 -6.99
N TRP A 28 -13.39 3.80 -6.94
CA TRP A 28 -13.95 5.09 -6.54
C TRP A 28 -14.99 5.63 -7.54
N GLN A 29 -14.80 5.39 -8.85
CA GLN A 29 -15.80 5.74 -9.85
C GLN A 29 -17.12 4.98 -9.65
N GLU A 30 -17.04 3.68 -9.39
CA GLU A 30 -18.21 2.85 -9.15
C GLU A 30 -18.93 3.23 -7.84
N GLN A 31 -18.18 3.50 -6.78
CA GLN A 31 -18.73 3.98 -5.52
C GLN A 31 -19.41 5.34 -5.67
N ALA A 32 -18.82 6.27 -6.42
CA ALA A 32 -19.46 7.57 -6.69
C ALA A 32 -20.77 7.41 -7.45
N ARG A 33 -20.81 6.54 -8.48
CA ARG A 33 -22.04 6.25 -9.22
C ARG A 33 -23.11 5.62 -8.33
N ALA A 34 -22.75 4.67 -7.49
CA ALA A 34 -23.67 4.03 -6.54
C ALA A 34 -24.24 5.04 -5.53
N ALA A 35 -23.45 6.04 -5.14
CA ALA A 35 -23.86 7.13 -4.26
C ALA A 35 -24.64 8.26 -4.98
N GLY A 36 -24.87 8.13 -6.30
CA GLY A 36 -25.58 9.16 -7.09
C GLY A 36 -24.79 10.46 -7.28
N THR A 37 -23.46 10.40 -7.17
CA THR A 37 -22.58 11.56 -7.33
C THR A 37 -21.52 11.33 -8.42
N THR A 38 -20.69 12.33 -8.69
CA THR A 38 -19.56 12.21 -9.64
C THR A 38 -18.29 11.80 -8.91
N PRO A 39 -17.34 11.09 -9.59
CA PRO A 39 -16.04 10.80 -9.01
C PRO A 39 -15.29 12.06 -8.56
N PHE A 40 -15.40 13.14 -9.34
CA PHE A 40 -14.80 14.44 -9.00
C PHE A 40 -15.33 14.97 -7.65
N THR A 41 -16.66 14.95 -7.45
CA THR A 41 -17.27 15.40 -6.21
C THR A 41 -16.86 14.54 -5.03
N LEU A 42 -16.91 13.21 -5.19
CA LEU A 42 -16.52 12.28 -4.14
C LEU A 42 -15.05 12.48 -3.73
N MET A 43 -14.12 12.54 -4.69
CA MET A 43 -12.69 12.72 -4.39
C MET A 43 -12.40 14.08 -3.75
N ALA A 44 -13.09 15.15 -4.15
CA ALA A 44 -12.97 16.46 -3.51
C ALA A 44 -13.42 16.42 -2.03
N LEU A 45 -14.52 15.73 -1.73
CA LEU A 45 -14.98 15.55 -0.35
C LEU A 45 -14.04 14.68 0.47
N ILE A 46 -13.56 13.57 -0.07
CA ILE A 46 -12.56 12.71 0.57
C ILE A 46 -11.31 13.53 0.90
N GLY A 47 -10.77 14.28 -0.05
CA GLY A 47 -9.63 15.17 0.19
C GLY A 47 -9.90 16.20 1.29
N ALA A 48 -11.08 16.80 1.29
CA ALA A 48 -11.47 17.79 2.29
C ALA A 48 -11.60 17.21 3.71
N VAL A 49 -12.11 15.99 3.87
CA VAL A 49 -12.21 15.33 5.19
C VAL A 49 -10.85 14.87 5.69
N ILE A 50 -10.01 14.27 4.81
CA ILE A 50 -8.66 13.83 5.16
C ILE A 50 -7.79 15.03 5.58
N SER A 51 -7.85 16.16 4.87
CA SER A 51 -7.08 17.36 5.20
C SER A 51 -7.43 17.95 6.58
N ARG A 52 -8.58 17.57 7.13
CA ARG A 52 -9.03 17.92 8.48
C ARG A 52 -8.68 16.86 9.54
N GLY A 53 -7.92 15.82 9.16
CA GLY A 53 -7.57 14.71 10.05
C GLY A 53 -8.71 13.75 10.33
N LEU A 54 -9.76 13.76 9.49
CA LEU A 54 -10.93 12.87 9.63
C LEU A 54 -10.75 11.61 8.78
N ASP A 55 -11.50 10.55 9.13
CA ASP A 55 -11.56 9.34 8.31
C ASP A 55 -12.23 9.66 6.97
N HIS A 56 -11.67 9.14 5.86
CA HIS A 56 -12.23 9.34 4.52
C HIS A 56 -13.69 8.90 4.39
N ARG A 57 -14.13 7.93 5.22
CA ARG A 57 -15.53 7.46 5.27
C ARG A 57 -16.51 8.51 5.71
N GLU A 58 -16.07 9.57 6.39
CA GLU A 58 -16.92 10.72 6.73
C GLU A 58 -17.44 11.46 5.48
N ALA A 59 -16.81 11.27 4.32
CA ALA A 59 -17.31 11.81 3.05
C ALA A 59 -18.72 11.32 2.72
N TRP A 60 -19.11 10.12 3.13
CA TRP A 60 -20.46 9.59 2.93
C TRP A 60 -21.49 10.33 3.77
N ALA A 61 -21.15 10.66 5.01
CA ALA A 61 -22.01 11.48 5.87
C ALA A 61 -22.17 12.89 5.31
N VAL A 62 -21.11 13.48 4.74
CA VAL A 62 -21.18 14.79 4.07
C VAL A 62 -22.09 14.74 2.84
N LEU A 63 -22.08 13.64 2.08
CA LEU A 63 -22.99 13.41 0.95
C LEU A 63 -24.44 13.13 1.39
N GLY A 64 -24.67 12.82 2.66
CA GLY A 64 -25.99 12.43 3.17
C GLY A 64 -26.45 11.05 2.70
N VAL A 65 -25.52 10.15 2.38
CA VAL A 65 -25.80 8.79 1.91
C VAL A 65 -25.10 7.77 2.79
N ALA A 66 -25.64 6.55 2.83
CA ALA A 66 -24.91 5.42 3.41
C ALA A 66 -23.71 5.06 2.52
N PRO A 67 -22.61 4.56 3.10
CA PRO A 67 -21.50 4.01 2.32
C PRO A 67 -22.06 2.98 1.33
N PRO A 68 -21.66 3.03 0.04
CA PRO A 68 -22.02 1.98 -0.91
C PRO A 68 -21.43 0.63 -0.47
N GLY A 69 -21.99 -0.45 -1.00
CA GLY A 69 -21.53 -1.81 -0.68
C GLY A 69 -20.05 -2.03 -1.01
N SER A 70 -19.62 -3.29 -0.96
CA SER A 70 -18.23 -3.65 -1.23
C SER A 70 -17.72 -3.06 -2.54
N PRO A 71 -16.46 -2.59 -2.59
CA PRO A 71 -15.85 -2.17 -3.85
C PRO A 71 -15.83 -3.34 -4.85
N PRO A 72 -15.71 -3.06 -6.16
CA PRO A 72 -15.59 -4.08 -7.19
C PRO A 72 -14.34 -4.95 -6.93
N GLU A 73 -14.40 -6.21 -7.39
CA GLU A 73 -13.23 -7.09 -7.34
C GLU A 73 -12.05 -6.47 -8.11
N ILE A 74 -10.85 -6.65 -7.56
CA ILE A 74 -9.60 -6.22 -8.19
C ILE A 74 -9.37 -7.06 -9.44
N GLY A 75 -9.22 -6.41 -10.59
CA GLY A 75 -8.84 -7.02 -11.85
C GLY A 75 -7.39 -6.70 -12.22
N ARG A 76 -6.88 -7.40 -13.25
CA ARG A 76 -5.51 -7.16 -13.76
C ARG A 76 -5.31 -5.73 -14.26
N ASP A 77 -6.32 -5.14 -14.86
CA ASP A 77 -6.27 -3.78 -15.40
C ASP A 77 -6.28 -2.70 -14.32
N ASP A 78 -6.55 -3.08 -13.08
CA ASP A 78 -6.44 -2.19 -11.92
C ASP A 78 -5.02 -2.15 -11.34
N LEU A 79 -4.12 -3.06 -11.74
CA LEU A 79 -2.73 -3.02 -11.29
C LEU A 79 -1.99 -1.87 -11.97
N TYR A 80 -1.21 -1.12 -11.21
CA TYR A 80 -0.29 -0.15 -11.79
C TYR A 80 0.72 -0.84 -12.72
N PRO A 81 1.14 -0.18 -13.82
CA PRO A 81 1.97 -0.82 -14.85
C PRO A 81 3.32 -1.35 -14.37
N ASP A 82 3.85 -0.78 -13.28
CA ASP A 82 5.16 -1.11 -12.71
C ASP A 82 5.14 -2.23 -11.66
N VAL A 83 3.96 -2.73 -11.29
CA VAL A 83 3.76 -3.70 -10.21
C VAL A 83 4.43 -5.03 -10.51
N LEU A 84 4.00 -5.70 -11.58
CA LEU A 84 4.47 -7.06 -11.86
C LEU A 84 5.98 -7.11 -12.09
N GLY A 85 6.54 -6.07 -12.72
CA GLY A 85 7.98 -5.95 -12.90
C GLY A 85 8.73 -5.76 -11.58
N CYS A 86 8.15 -5.04 -10.63
CA CYS A 86 8.75 -4.85 -9.30
C CYS A 86 8.70 -6.12 -8.46
N LEU A 87 7.56 -6.83 -8.44
CA LEU A 87 7.43 -8.11 -7.73
C LEU A 87 8.42 -9.17 -8.28
N CYS A 88 8.53 -9.25 -9.60
CA CYS A 88 9.51 -10.13 -10.24
C CYS A 88 10.94 -9.78 -9.82
N ALA A 89 11.33 -8.51 -9.87
CA ALA A 89 12.68 -8.08 -9.48
C ALA A 89 12.98 -8.36 -7.99
N ALA A 90 12.00 -8.25 -7.11
CA ALA A 90 12.17 -8.58 -5.69
C ALA A 90 12.43 -10.09 -5.49
N ARG A 91 11.69 -10.94 -6.20
CA ARG A 91 11.90 -12.40 -6.17
C ARG A 91 13.25 -12.79 -6.80
N GLU A 92 13.63 -12.18 -7.93
CA GLU A 92 14.94 -12.38 -8.56
C GLU A 92 16.10 -11.97 -7.66
N ALA A 93 15.88 -10.98 -6.78
CA ALA A 93 16.84 -10.59 -5.75
C ALA A 93 16.89 -11.56 -4.53
N GLY A 94 16.10 -12.63 -4.54
CA GLY A 94 16.06 -13.63 -3.47
C GLY A 94 15.35 -13.17 -2.21
N LEU A 95 14.52 -12.13 -2.29
CA LEU A 95 13.74 -11.63 -1.15
C LEU A 95 12.44 -12.43 -0.99
N VAL A 96 11.97 -12.55 0.26
CA VAL A 96 10.57 -12.91 0.54
C VAL A 96 9.69 -11.75 0.09
N VAL A 97 8.68 -12.05 -0.71
CA VAL A 97 7.77 -11.02 -1.27
C VAL A 97 6.35 -11.27 -0.76
N GLY A 98 5.79 -10.29 -0.08
CA GLY A 98 4.43 -10.38 0.45
C GLY A 98 3.55 -9.19 0.05
N VAL A 99 2.25 -9.40 0.16
CA VAL A 99 1.23 -8.35 0.06
C VAL A 99 0.37 -8.40 1.31
N ALA A 100 0.22 -7.27 2.00
CA ALA A 100 -0.63 -7.17 3.18
C ALA A 100 -1.26 -5.78 3.27
N GLY A 101 -2.59 -5.70 3.30
CA GLY A 101 -3.31 -4.42 3.28
C GLY A 101 -4.64 -4.44 4.01
N ASN A 102 -5.24 -3.26 4.19
CA ASN A 102 -6.60 -3.10 4.72
C ASN A 102 -7.62 -3.49 3.64
N GLN A 103 -7.83 -4.78 3.48
CA GLN A 103 -8.65 -5.35 2.42
C GLN A 103 -9.77 -6.24 2.98
N PRO A 104 -10.90 -6.37 2.27
CA PRO A 104 -11.96 -7.31 2.61
C PRO A 104 -11.50 -8.76 2.36
N ARG A 105 -12.23 -9.72 2.94
CA ARG A 105 -12.05 -11.14 2.63
C ARG A 105 -12.25 -11.39 1.13
N GLY A 106 -11.40 -12.21 0.56
CA GLY A 106 -11.43 -12.56 -0.87
C GLY A 106 -10.51 -11.67 -1.73
N ALA A 107 -10.01 -10.56 -1.21
CA ALA A 107 -9.04 -9.73 -1.93
C ALA A 107 -7.76 -10.52 -2.27
N GLU A 108 -7.40 -11.48 -1.42
CA GLU A 108 -6.26 -12.37 -1.64
C GLU A 108 -6.42 -13.15 -2.96
N ALA A 109 -7.59 -13.78 -3.15
CA ALA A 109 -7.87 -14.54 -4.37
C ALA A 109 -7.94 -13.62 -5.60
N ALA A 110 -8.51 -12.42 -5.46
CA ALA A 110 -8.60 -11.45 -6.55
C ALA A 110 -7.21 -10.95 -6.99
N LEU A 111 -6.30 -10.66 -6.06
CA LEU A 111 -4.93 -10.27 -6.38
C LEU A 111 -4.16 -11.38 -7.09
N VAL A 112 -4.29 -12.63 -6.64
CA VAL A 112 -3.69 -13.79 -7.32
C VAL A 112 -4.26 -13.95 -8.73
N ALA A 113 -5.57 -13.83 -8.89
CA ALA A 113 -6.23 -13.89 -10.21
C ALA A 113 -5.81 -12.74 -11.13
N ALA A 114 -5.49 -11.56 -10.58
CA ALA A 114 -4.94 -10.42 -11.31
C ALA A 114 -3.47 -10.64 -11.75
N GLY A 115 -2.80 -11.69 -11.29
CA GLY A 115 -1.42 -12.05 -11.64
C GLY A 115 -0.38 -11.60 -10.63
N VAL A 116 -0.78 -11.29 -9.40
CA VAL A 116 0.15 -11.02 -8.29
C VAL A 116 0.71 -12.35 -7.79
N GLU A 117 1.96 -12.64 -8.13
CA GLU A 117 2.70 -13.84 -7.75
C GLU A 117 3.70 -13.51 -6.66
N VAL A 118 3.39 -13.86 -5.42
CA VAL A 118 4.18 -13.56 -4.21
C VAL A 118 4.15 -14.75 -3.24
N ASP A 119 4.99 -14.70 -2.20
CA ASP A 119 5.06 -15.79 -1.22
C ASP A 119 3.83 -15.84 -0.31
N PHE A 120 3.25 -14.67 0.00
CA PHE A 120 1.97 -14.59 0.72
C PHE A 120 1.16 -13.35 0.32
N VAL A 121 -0.17 -13.48 0.42
CA VAL A 121 -1.12 -12.37 0.31
C VAL A 121 -2.04 -12.42 1.53
N ALA A 122 -2.20 -11.28 2.21
CA ALA A 122 -3.00 -11.19 3.43
C ALA A 122 -3.93 -9.97 3.41
N ALA A 123 -5.15 -10.18 3.88
CA ALA A 123 -6.14 -9.14 4.08
C ALA A 123 -6.41 -8.91 5.57
N SER A 124 -6.55 -7.65 5.97
CA SER A 124 -6.88 -7.29 7.35
C SER A 124 -8.16 -7.98 7.86
N ALA A 125 -9.15 -8.17 7.00
CA ALA A 125 -10.38 -8.88 7.35
C ALA A 125 -10.17 -10.38 7.61
N THR A 126 -9.13 -10.99 7.05
CA THR A 126 -8.74 -12.37 7.32
C THR A 126 -8.00 -12.48 8.65
N TRP A 127 -7.08 -11.56 8.92
CA TRP A 127 -6.34 -11.51 10.19
C TRP A 127 -7.18 -10.99 11.37
N GLY A 128 -8.31 -10.30 11.10
CA GLY A 128 -9.14 -9.70 12.15
C GLY A 128 -8.52 -8.45 12.77
N VAL A 129 -7.47 -7.91 12.17
CA VAL A 129 -6.77 -6.70 12.59
C VAL A 129 -6.39 -5.86 11.38
N ALA A 130 -6.44 -4.54 11.51
CA ALA A 130 -6.19 -3.61 10.42
C ALA A 130 -5.12 -2.57 10.78
N LYS A 131 -4.45 -2.03 9.79
CA LYS A 131 -3.62 -0.83 9.94
C LYS A 131 -4.48 0.34 10.43
N PRO A 132 -3.97 1.20 11.29
CA PRO A 132 -2.58 1.34 11.73
C PRO A 132 -2.21 0.55 12.99
N SER A 133 -2.94 -0.50 13.38
CA SER A 133 -2.59 -1.31 14.56
C SER A 133 -1.20 -1.93 14.41
N LEU A 134 -0.40 -1.89 15.49
CA LEU A 134 0.90 -2.57 15.53
C LEU A 134 0.75 -4.09 15.42
N ASP A 135 -0.38 -4.65 15.84
CA ASP A 135 -0.65 -6.08 15.70
C ASP A 135 -0.73 -6.51 14.24
N PHE A 136 -1.20 -5.65 13.33
CA PHE A 136 -1.15 -5.92 11.90
C PHE A 136 0.29 -6.16 11.42
N PHE A 137 1.23 -5.32 11.84
CA PHE A 137 2.63 -5.47 11.46
C PHE A 137 3.34 -6.63 12.17
N ARG A 138 2.87 -7.06 13.35
CA ARG A 138 3.32 -8.31 13.97
C ARG A 138 2.95 -9.52 13.11
N HIS A 139 1.74 -9.57 12.56
CA HIS A 139 1.36 -10.60 11.59
C HIS A 139 2.24 -10.57 10.33
N VAL A 140 2.60 -9.38 9.83
CA VAL A 140 3.57 -9.28 8.72
C VAL A 140 4.90 -9.93 9.09
N VAL A 141 5.41 -9.68 10.30
CA VAL A 141 6.65 -10.31 10.80
C VAL A 141 6.51 -11.83 10.92
N GLU A 142 5.38 -12.31 11.44
CA GLU A 142 5.08 -13.74 11.57
C GLU A 142 5.02 -14.44 10.21
N GLU A 143 4.35 -13.85 9.21
CA GLU A 143 4.25 -14.41 7.84
C GLU A 143 5.61 -14.51 7.15
N THR A 144 6.49 -13.51 7.35
CA THR A 144 7.82 -13.55 6.74
C THR A 144 8.80 -14.46 7.47
N GLY A 145 8.59 -14.72 8.75
CA GLY A 145 9.50 -15.46 9.60
C GLY A 145 10.84 -14.76 9.85
N LEU A 146 10.92 -13.45 9.61
CA LEU A 146 12.13 -12.64 9.69
C LEU A 146 12.07 -11.63 10.85
N GLY A 147 13.23 -11.06 11.20
CA GLY A 147 13.26 -9.95 12.15
C GLY A 147 12.65 -8.67 11.54
N PRO A 148 11.98 -7.83 12.34
CA PRO A 148 11.29 -6.64 11.82
C PRO A 148 12.19 -5.75 10.94
N HIS A 149 13.44 -5.52 11.35
CA HIS A 149 14.40 -4.68 10.63
C HIS A 149 14.90 -5.27 9.29
N GLU A 150 14.59 -6.55 9.02
CA GLU A 150 14.89 -7.24 7.77
C GLU A 150 13.76 -7.11 6.74
N ILE A 151 12.62 -6.50 7.12
CA ILE A 151 11.41 -6.36 6.30
C ILE A 151 11.28 -4.90 5.88
N LEU A 152 11.15 -4.66 4.57
CA LEU A 152 10.76 -3.37 3.99
C LEU A 152 9.26 -3.38 3.70
N TYR A 153 8.49 -2.55 4.41
CA TYR A 153 7.08 -2.34 4.12
C TYR A 153 6.90 -1.14 3.19
N VAL A 154 6.21 -1.33 2.07
CA VAL A 154 6.00 -0.34 1.03
C VAL A 154 4.53 0.08 1.01
N GLY A 155 4.24 1.36 1.18
CA GLY A 155 2.88 1.89 1.13
C GLY A 155 2.84 3.37 0.82
N ASP A 156 1.65 3.88 0.46
CA ASP A 156 1.43 5.27 0.05
C ASP A 156 1.07 6.20 1.23
N ARG A 157 0.62 5.64 2.35
CA ARG A 157 0.08 6.40 3.48
C ARG A 157 1.07 6.51 4.64
N ILE A 158 1.39 7.75 5.02
CA ILE A 158 2.26 8.00 6.18
C ILE A 158 1.61 7.56 7.49
N ASP A 159 0.34 7.84 7.68
CA ASP A 159 -0.41 7.53 8.91
C ASP A 159 -0.71 6.04 9.07
N ASN A 160 -0.89 5.34 7.98
CA ASN A 160 -1.40 3.96 7.95
C ASN A 160 -0.30 2.92 7.69
N ASP A 161 0.74 3.29 6.94
CA ASP A 161 1.81 2.40 6.52
C ASP A 161 3.14 2.76 7.17
N VAL A 162 3.64 3.98 6.95
CA VAL A 162 5.01 4.35 7.33
C VAL A 162 5.19 4.43 8.84
N ARG A 163 4.41 5.28 9.53
CA ARG A 163 4.54 5.49 10.97
C ARG A 163 4.34 4.20 11.78
N PRO A 164 3.25 3.43 11.56
CA PRO A 164 3.02 2.23 12.37
C PRO A 164 3.97 1.09 12.02
N ALA A 165 4.39 0.90 10.76
CA ALA A 165 5.41 -0.08 10.41
C ALA A 165 6.75 0.23 11.09
N ARG A 166 7.20 1.49 11.07
CA ARG A 166 8.39 1.92 11.81
C ARG A 166 8.26 1.71 13.32
N ALA A 167 7.10 2.03 13.89
CA ALA A 167 6.84 1.79 15.30
C ALA A 167 6.88 0.30 15.68
N ALA A 168 6.57 -0.59 14.75
CA ALA A 168 6.74 -2.04 14.87
C ALA A 168 8.17 -2.53 14.57
N GLY A 169 9.10 -1.63 14.21
CA GLY A 169 10.51 -1.93 13.96
C GLY A 169 10.85 -2.30 12.52
N LEU A 170 9.90 -2.22 11.59
CA LEU A 170 10.14 -2.49 10.17
C LEU A 170 10.89 -1.33 9.50
N ARG A 171 11.57 -1.63 8.40
CA ARG A 171 12.00 -0.64 7.41
C ARG A 171 10.81 -0.20 6.58
N THR A 172 10.83 1.03 6.07
CA THR A 172 9.68 1.57 5.34
C THR A 172 10.09 2.27 4.06
N ALA A 173 9.28 2.07 3.02
CA ALA A 173 9.33 2.84 1.80
C ALA A 173 7.99 3.58 1.64
N TRP A 174 8.06 4.90 1.56
CA TRP A 174 6.90 5.71 1.25
C TRP A 174 6.81 5.90 -0.26
N LEU A 175 5.72 5.40 -0.85
CA LEU A 175 5.41 5.53 -2.26
C LEU A 175 4.50 6.73 -2.47
N ARG A 176 4.96 7.73 -3.22
CA ARG A 176 4.20 8.95 -3.51
C ARG A 176 3.21 8.73 -4.66
N ARG A 177 2.18 7.95 -4.37
CA ARG A 177 1.11 7.55 -5.30
C ARG A 177 -0.24 7.75 -4.62
N GLY A 178 -1.26 8.04 -5.42
CA GLY A 178 -2.59 8.29 -4.89
C GLY A 178 -2.77 9.58 -4.07
N PRO A 179 -4.01 9.90 -3.67
CA PRO A 179 -4.33 11.18 -3.04
C PRO A 179 -3.74 11.34 -1.64
N TRP A 180 -3.65 10.27 -0.86
CA TRP A 180 -3.13 10.33 0.52
C TRP A 180 -1.67 10.73 0.57
N ALA A 181 -0.84 10.21 -0.32
CA ALA A 181 0.57 10.55 -0.37
C ALA A 181 0.79 12.07 -0.57
N TYR A 182 -0.02 12.70 -1.41
CA TYR A 182 0.05 14.16 -1.62
C TYR A 182 -0.47 14.95 -0.42
N LEU A 183 -1.58 14.52 0.19
CA LEU A 183 -2.16 15.19 1.36
C LEU A 183 -1.25 15.10 2.59
N GLN A 184 -0.52 14.01 2.75
CA GLN A 184 0.37 13.75 3.88
C GLN A 184 1.84 14.12 3.62
N GLN A 185 2.15 14.73 2.47
CA GLN A 185 3.52 15.07 2.09
C GLN A 185 4.25 15.94 3.13
N ALA A 186 3.54 16.83 3.83
CA ALA A 186 4.11 17.66 4.87
C ALA A 186 4.65 16.84 6.07
N ASP A 187 4.05 15.67 6.31
CA ASP A 187 4.38 14.79 7.45
C ASP A 187 5.60 13.89 7.21
N ARG A 188 6.08 13.82 5.95
CA ARG A 188 7.11 12.86 5.52
C ARG A 188 8.41 13.00 6.32
N ALA A 189 8.85 14.24 6.57
CA ALA A 189 10.10 14.49 7.28
C ALA A 189 10.04 13.98 8.73
N GLN A 190 8.88 14.12 9.39
CA GLN A 190 8.65 13.62 10.75
C GLN A 190 8.44 12.10 10.75
N ALA A 191 7.82 11.54 9.71
CA ALA A 191 7.63 10.10 9.58
C ALA A 191 8.96 9.38 9.31
N GLY A 192 9.89 10.01 8.57
CA GLY A 192 11.25 9.54 8.31
C GLY A 192 11.30 8.15 7.66
N PRO A 193 10.64 7.93 6.51
CA PRO A 193 10.75 6.66 5.80
C PRO A 193 12.20 6.37 5.42
N ASP A 194 12.60 5.11 5.34
CA ASP A 194 13.94 4.73 4.89
C ASP A 194 14.14 4.97 3.39
N LEU A 195 13.04 4.87 2.61
CA LEU A 195 12.99 5.22 1.19
C LEU A 195 11.82 6.13 0.88
N GLU A 196 12.02 7.06 -0.06
CA GLU A 196 10.96 7.82 -0.72
C GLU A 196 10.97 7.46 -2.20
N LEU A 197 9.82 7.06 -2.73
CA LEU A 197 9.65 6.54 -4.09
C LEU A 197 8.54 7.31 -4.81
N ASP A 198 8.78 7.68 -6.06
CA ASP A 198 7.73 8.26 -6.92
C ASP A 198 6.94 7.16 -7.66
N ASP A 199 7.58 6.00 -7.87
CA ASP A 199 7.02 4.82 -8.53
C ASP A 199 7.75 3.55 -8.10
N LEU A 200 7.18 2.38 -8.40
CA LEU A 200 7.82 1.10 -8.12
C LEU A 200 8.99 0.78 -9.08
N GLY A 201 9.13 1.51 -10.19
CA GLY A 201 10.30 1.42 -11.06
C GLY A 201 11.57 1.86 -10.35
N GLN A 202 11.49 2.86 -9.45
CA GLN A 202 12.62 3.26 -8.62
C GLN A 202 13.03 2.16 -7.63
N LEU A 203 12.07 1.45 -7.03
CA LEU A 203 12.35 0.29 -6.19
C LEU A 203 12.93 -0.87 -7.01
N THR A 204 12.37 -1.15 -8.18
CA THR A 204 12.89 -2.15 -9.14
C THR A 204 14.36 -1.89 -9.46
N ALA A 205 14.72 -0.64 -9.73
CA ALA A 205 16.09 -0.27 -10.00
C ALA A 205 17.02 -0.47 -8.78
N ALA A 206 16.52 -0.19 -7.57
CA ALA A 206 17.26 -0.43 -6.32
C ALA A 206 17.50 -1.92 -6.07
N LEU A 207 16.47 -2.76 -6.26
CA LEU A 207 16.55 -4.22 -6.13
C LEU A 207 17.56 -4.83 -7.08
N ARG A 208 17.52 -4.45 -8.36
CA ARG A 208 18.47 -4.95 -9.38
C ARG A 208 19.92 -4.58 -9.08
N ARG A 209 20.15 -3.36 -8.56
CA ARG A 209 21.50 -2.95 -8.14
C ARG A 209 22.00 -3.78 -6.96
N ALA A 210 21.16 -4.03 -5.97
CA ALA A 210 21.52 -4.85 -4.81
C ALA A 210 21.89 -6.29 -5.22
N ALA A 211 21.12 -6.90 -6.12
CA ALA A 211 21.39 -8.24 -6.66
C ALA A 211 22.70 -8.32 -7.46
N SER A 212 23.15 -7.21 -8.08
CA SER A 212 24.40 -7.19 -8.88
C SER A 212 25.66 -7.01 -8.03
N THR A 213 25.52 -6.69 -6.74
CA THR A 213 26.65 -6.39 -5.83
C THR A 213 26.87 -7.46 -4.75
N GLY A 214 26.01 -8.46 -4.67
CA GLY A 214 26.09 -9.62 -3.78
C GLY A 214 26.53 -10.87 -4.51
#